data_87a9a2ac24c7ef7a28707b3fd81d6023
#
_entry.id   87a9a2ac24c7ef7a28707b3fd81d6023
#
_cell.length_a   1.000
_cell.length_b   1.000
_cell.length_c   1.000
_cell.angle_alpha   90.00
_cell.angle_beta   90.00
_cell.angle_gamma   90.00
#
_symmetry.space_group_name_H-M   'P 1'
#
loop_
_entity.id
_entity.type
_entity.pdbx_description
1 polymer ?
#
loop_
_entity_poly.entity_id
_entity_poly.type
_entity_poly.pdbx_seq_one_letter_code
_entity_poly.pdbx_strand_id
1 'polypeptide(L)'
;MPNTNQLVRKGRTHKKKKMSTPGLKSGQGRKKRVAAPQRRGVCTRVATVTPKKPNSALRKIARVRLTNGLEVTSYIPGEGHNLQEHSVVLVRGGRVKDLPGVRYTVVRGTLDAAGVSDR
;
A
#
# COMPACT_ATOMS: atom_id res chain seq x y z
N MET A 1 -26.36 -0.54 26.15
CA MET A 1 -27.05 0.46 25.32
C MET A 1 -27.28 1.73 26.12
N PRO A 2 -26.87 2.89 25.60
CA PRO A 2 -27.18 4.15 26.27
C PRO A 2 -28.66 4.46 26.17
N ASN A 3 -29.23 5.04 27.24
CA ASN A 3 -30.62 5.43 27.22
C ASN A 3 -30.77 6.83 26.55
N THR A 4 -32.01 7.27 26.35
CA THR A 4 -32.31 8.53 25.66
C THR A 4 -31.64 9.73 26.34
N ASN A 5 -31.67 9.79 27.67
CA ASN A 5 -31.05 10.90 28.39
C ASN A 5 -29.54 10.95 28.23
N GLN A 6 -28.88 9.80 28.15
CA GLN A 6 -27.44 9.73 27.93
C GLN A 6 -27.06 10.25 26.53
N LEU A 7 -27.88 9.94 25.52
CA LEU A 7 -27.66 10.43 24.16
C LEU A 7 -27.92 11.93 24.03
N VAL A 8 -28.84 12.48 24.81
CA VAL A 8 -29.08 13.94 24.84
C VAL A 8 -27.91 14.68 25.46
N ARG A 9 -27.32 14.12 26.54
CA ARG A 9 -26.17 14.75 27.22
C ARG A 9 -24.89 14.65 26.39
N LYS A 10 -24.64 13.47 25.81
CA LYS A 10 -23.46 13.21 24.98
C LYS A 10 -23.92 12.63 23.67
N GLY A 11 -24.03 13.48 22.65
CA GLY A 11 -24.37 13.04 21.32
C GLY A 11 -23.37 12.03 20.79
N ARG A 12 -23.78 11.27 19.81
CA ARG A 12 -22.89 10.30 19.16
C ARG A 12 -21.82 11.03 18.36
N THR A 13 -20.57 10.61 18.55
CA THR A 13 -19.46 11.10 17.75
C THR A 13 -19.26 10.14 16.58
N HIS A 14 -19.18 10.70 15.38
CA HIS A 14 -18.89 9.90 14.20
C HIS A 14 -17.43 9.48 14.21
N LYS A 15 -17.17 8.25 13.83
CA LYS A 15 -15.81 7.76 13.66
C LYS A 15 -15.17 8.47 12.47
N LYS A 16 -13.97 9.00 12.69
CA LYS A 16 -13.20 9.58 11.60
C LYS A 16 -12.69 8.46 10.71
N LYS A 17 -12.81 8.66 9.40
CA LYS A 17 -12.31 7.70 8.44
C LYS A 17 -10.78 7.72 8.44
N LYS A 18 -10.18 6.55 8.65
CA LYS A 18 -8.72 6.42 8.61
C LYS A 18 -8.23 6.42 7.17
N MET A 19 -7.04 6.99 6.96
CA MET A 19 -6.40 6.91 5.64
C MET A 19 -6.10 5.46 5.26
N SER A 20 -6.42 5.10 4.03
CA SER A 20 -6.09 3.78 3.50
C SER A 20 -4.64 3.67 3.06
N THR A 21 -3.98 4.79 2.80
CA THR A 21 -2.60 4.83 2.31
C THR A 21 -1.72 5.76 3.13
N PRO A 22 -1.47 5.45 4.43
CA PRO A 22 -0.68 6.35 5.27
C PRO A 22 0.75 6.54 4.78
N GLY A 23 1.34 5.54 4.13
CA GLY A 23 2.70 5.65 3.60
C GLY A 23 2.86 6.69 2.51
N LEU A 24 1.79 6.98 1.77
CA LEU A 24 1.82 7.97 0.69
C LEU A 24 1.54 9.40 1.17
N LYS A 25 1.01 9.54 2.38
CA LYS A 25 0.60 10.83 2.93
C LYS A 25 1.58 11.41 3.93
N SER A 26 2.64 10.67 4.25
CA SER A 26 3.63 11.12 5.22
C SER A 26 4.86 11.69 4.52
N GLY A 27 5.35 12.82 5.02
CA GLY A 27 6.60 13.41 4.59
C GLY A 27 7.74 13.02 5.52
N GLN A 28 8.93 13.51 5.21
CA GLN A 28 10.14 13.27 6.00
C GLN A 28 10.57 14.56 6.68
N GLY A 29 11.08 14.46 7.91
CA GLY A 29 11.58 15.60 8.67
C GLY A 29 10.47 16.56 9.09
N ARG A 30 10.62 17.85 8.80
CA ARG A 30 9.68 18.89 9.17
C ARG A 30 8.34 18.76 8.45
N LYS A 31 8.33 18.19 7.26
CA LYS A 31 7.11 18.01 6.46
C LYS A 31 6.47 16.67 6.81
N LYS A 32 5.71 16.65 7.89
CA LYS A 32 5.09 15.42 8.39
C LYS A 32 3.89 14.95 7.56
N ARG A 33 3.22 15.86 6.84
CA ARG A 33 2.05 15.53 6.03
C ARG A 33 2.21 16.07 4.62
N VAL A 34 2.69 15.22 3.73
CA VAL A 34 2.79 15.55 2.32
C VAL A 34 1.90 14.56 1.56
N ALA A 35 0.79 15.07 1.05
CA ALA A 35 -0.10 14.25 0.24
C ALA A 35 0.54 14.01 -1.12
N ALA A 36 0.57 12.76 -1.55
CA ALA A 36 1.11 12.40 -2.86
C ALA A 36 0.32 11.23 -3.42
N PRO A 37 -0.02 11.25 -4.72
CA PRO A 37 -0.70 10.11 -5.33
C PRO A 37 0.21 8.90 -5.48
N GLN A 38 1.52 9.14 -5.58
CA GLN A 38 2.52 8.11 -5.79
C GLN A 38 3.81 8.49 -5.06
N ARG A 39 4.62 7.48 -4.73
CA ARG A 39 5.92 7.68 -4.11
C ARG A 39 6.95 6.72 -4.67
N ARG A 40 8.16 7.23 -4.81
CA ARG A 40 9.30 6.41 -5.21
C ARG A 40 9.85 5.68 -3.99
N GLY A 41 10.34 4.47 -4.22
CA GLY A 41 10.97 3.68 -3.17
C GLY A 41 11.92 2.67 -3.74
N VAL A 42 12.62 1.98 -2.85
CA VAL A 42 13.58 0.93 -3.18
C VAL A 42 13.07 -0.39 -2.62
N CYS A 43 13.06 -1.44 -3.45
CA CYS A 43 12.66 -2.76 -3.02
C CYS A 43 13.68 -3.32 -2.02
N THR A 44 13.24 -3.63 -0.81
CA THR A 44 14.09 -4.28 0.19
C THR A 44 13.97 -5.79 0.13
N ARG A 45 12.84 -6.30 -0.36
CA ARG A 45 12.60 -7.73 -0.51
C ARG A 45 11.52 -7.96 -1.56
N VAL A 46 11.70 -8.97 -2.38
CA VAL A 46 10.68 -9.42 -3.35
C VAL A 46 10.34 -10.86 -3.03
N ALA A 47 9.05 -11.15 -2.89
CA ALA A 47 8.59 -12.46 -2.47
C ALA A 47 7.22 -12.78 -3.07
N THR A 48 6.73 -13.98 -2.77
CA THR A 48 5.37 -14.38 -3.12
C THR A 48 4.60 -14.72 -1.86
N VAL A 49 3.29 -14.47 -1.86
CA VAL A 49 2.43 -14.80 -0.73
C VAL A 49 1.16 -15.46 -1.24
N THR A 50 0.53 -16.25 -0.35
CA THR A 50 -0.74 -16.87 -0.61
C THR A 50 -1.87 -15.91 -0.23
N PRO A 51 -2.92 -15.75 -1.06
CA PRO A 51 -4.04 -14.91 -0.71
C PRO A 51 -4.91 -15.53 0.36
N LYS A 52 -5.86 -14.73 0.88
CA LYS A 52 -6.86 -15.23 1.82
C LYS A 52 -7.74 -16.29 1.18
N LYS A 53 -8.25 -17.22 2.01
CA LYS A 53 -9.30 -18.15 1.58
C LYS A 53 -10.54 -17.36 1.12
N PRO A 54 -11.27 -17.80 0.10
CA PRO A 54 -11.16 -19.08 -0.61
C PRO A 54 -10.18 -19.09 -1.78
N ASN A 55 -9.43 -18.02 -2.00
CA ASN A 55 -8.53 -17.93 -3.15
C ASN A 55 -7.21 -18.68 -2.90
N SER A 56 -6.61 -19.14 -3.97
CA SER A 56 -5.33 -19.82 -3.92
C SER A 56 -4.50 -19.45 -5.14
N ALA A 57 -3.28 -18.98 -4.90
CA ALA A 57 -2.34 -18.60 -5.95
C ALA A 57 -1.02 -18.20 -5.31
N LEU A 58 -0.02 -17.90 -6.13
CA LEU A 58 1.22 -17.29 -5.67
C LEU A 58 1.22 -15.82 -6.12
N ARG A 59 0.87 -14.94 -5.21
CA ARG A 59 0.81 -13.51 -5.48
C ARG A 59 2.19 -12.88 -5.28
N LYS A 60 2.63 -12.08 -6.23
CA LYS A 60 3.94 -11.42 -6.19
C LYS A 60 3.84 -10.13 -5.42
N ILE A 61 4.68 -9.96 -4.42
CA ILE A 61 4.75 -8.73 -3.63
C ILE A 61 6.19 -8.25 -3.52
N ALA A 62 6.33 -6.97 -3.22
CA ALA A 62 7.61 -6.38 -2.91
C ALA A 62 7.49 -5.55 -1.64
N ARG A 63 8.47 -5.69 -0.78
CA ARG A 63 8.57 -4.81 0.36
C ARG A 63 9.42 -3.61 -0.06
N VAL A 64 8.83 -2.42 0.00
CA VAL A 64 9.42 -1.22 -0.56
C VAL A 64 9.64 -0.19 0.55
N ARG A 65 10.87 0.33 0.60
CA ARG A 65 11.19 1.45 1.49
C ARG A 65 11.00 2.74 0.70
N LEU A 66 10.03 3.53 1.11
CA LEU A 66 9.68 4.77 0.43
C LEU A 66 10.66 5.89 0.77
N THR A 67 10.69 6.93 -0.06
CA THR A 67 11.56 8.09 0.15
C THR A 67 11.24 8.86 1.44
N ASN A 68 10.04 8.69 1.99
CA ASN A 68 9.67 9.30 3.28
C ASN A 68 10.15 8.49 4.50
N GLY A 69 10.88 7.40 4.27
CA GLY A 69 11.44 6.58 5.35
C GLY A 69 10.55 5.43 5.79
N LEU A 70 9.32 5.36 5.30
CA LEU A 70 8.38 4.27 5.65
C LEU A 70 8.60 3.06 4.75
N GLU A 71 8.43 1.87 5.32
CA GLU A 71 8.52 0.63 4.58
C GLU A 71 7.11 0.02 4.45
N VAL A 72 6.71 -0.29 3.23
CA VAL A 72 5.38 -0.81 2.95
C VAL A 72 5.47 -2.05 2.07
N THR A 73 4.43 -2.89 2.13
CA THR A 73 4.29 -4.04 1.24
C THR A 73 3.41 -3.65 0.08
N SER A 74 3.92 -3.83 -1.14
CA SER A 74 3.24 -3.44 -2.37
C SER A 74 3.03 -4.65 -3.26
N TYR A 75 1.88 -4.69 -3.95
CA TYR A 75 1.59 -5.74 -4.92
C TYR A 75 2.26 -5.43 -6.26
N ILE A 76 2.80 -6.45 -6.91
CA ILE A 76 3.37 -6.33 -8.25
C ILE A 76 2.32 -6.86 -9.25
N PRO A 77 1.62 -5.98 -10.00
CA PRO A 77 0.57 -6.41 -10.91
C PRO A 77 1.13 -7.01 -12.20
N GLY A 78 0.29 -7.75 -12.91
CA GLY A 78 0.63 -8.33 -14.20
C GLY A 78 1.30 -9.69 -14.08
N GLU A 79 1.57 -10.31 -15.22
CA GLU A 79 2.27 -11.58 -15.27
C GLU A 79 3.77 -11.36 -15.39
N GLY A 80 4.52 -11.91 -14.43
CA GLY A 80 5.97 -11.80 -14.40
C GLY A 80 6.47 -10.39 -14.09
N HIS A 81 7.68 -10.30 -13.63
CA HIS A 81 8.33 -9.04 -13.33
C HIS A 81 9.85 -9.22 -13.34
N ASN A 82 10.56 -8.11 -13.43
CA ASN A 82 12.03 -8.10 -13.39
C ASN A 82 12.57 -7.49 -12.10
N LEU A 83 11.72 -7.33 -11.09
CA LEU A 83 12.12 -6.68 -9.84
C LEU A 83 13.00 -7.59 -8.99
N GLN A 84 13.98 -6.99 -8.38
CA GLN A 84 14.93 -7.65 -7.48
C GLN A 84 15.15 -6.76 -6.25
N GLU A 85 15.87 -7.27 -5.28
CA GLU A 85 16.31 -6.46 -4.16
C GLU A 85 17.11 -5.25 -4.69
N HIS A 86 16.86 -4.08 -4.12
CA HIS A 86 17.45 -2.78 -4.49
C HIS A 86 16.92 -2.17 -5.80
N SER A 87 15.89 -2.77 -6.42
CA SER A 87 15.22 -2.12 -7.56
C SER A 87 14.47 -0.87 -7.11
N VAL A 88 14.55 0.18 -7.93
CA VAL A 88 13.83 1.43 -7.66
C VAL A 88 12.47 1.36 -8.33
N VAL A 89 11.40 1.61 -7.58
CA VAL A 89 10.03 1.50 -8.07
C VAL A 89 9.19 2.70 -7.66
N LEU A 90 8.09 2.89 -8.37
CA LEU A 90 7.08 3.88 -8.04
C LEU A 90 5.88 3.15 -7.46
N VAL A 91 5.40 3.58 -6.30
CA VAL A 91 4.30 2.93 -5.58
C VAL A 91 3.10 3.87 -5.53
N ARG A 92 1.93 3.33 -5.83
CA ARG A 92 0.65 4.04 -5.74
C ARG A 92 -0.27 3.37 -4.73
N GLY A 93 -1.33 4.07 -4.33
CA GLY A 93 -2.39 3.47 -3.54
C GLY A 93 -3.15 2.45 -4.39
N GLY A 94 -3.67 1.44 -3.74
CA GLY A 94 -4.42 0.38 -4.42
C GLY A 94 -4.33 -0.90 -3.63
N ARG A 95 -5.33 -1.14 -2.80
CA ARG A 95 -5.36 -2.32 -1.94
C ARG A 95 -5.68 -3.57 -2.74
N VAL A 96 -5.03 -4.66 -2.38
CA VAL A 96 -5.37 -5.99 -2.89
C VAL A 96 -6.25 -6.68 -1.86
N LYS A 97 -7.48 -6.96 -2.23
CA LYS A 97 -8.47 -7.54 -1.32
C LYS A 97 -8.08 -8.92 -0.82
N ASP A 98 -7.43 -9.71 -1.66
CA ASP A 98 -7.01 -11.08 -1.35
C ASP A 98 -5.81 -11.14 -0.40
N LEU A 99 -5.05 -10.07 -0.30
CA LEU A 99 -3.81 -10.06 0.48
C LEU A 99 -3.94 -9.17 1.71
N PRO A 100 -3.83 -9.74 2.92
CA PRO A 100 -3.93 -8.92 4.13
C PRO A 100 -2.72 -7.99 4.27
N GLY A 101 -2.99 -6.73 4.62
CA GLY A 101 -1.94 -5.74 4.86
C GLY A 101 -1.31 -5.14 3.61
N VAL A 102 -1.73 -5.53 2.42
CA VAL A 102 -1.21 -4.97 1.17
C VAL A 102 -2.11 -3.83 0.72
N ARG A 103 -1.67 -2.60 0.92
CA ARG A 103 -2.45 -1.38 0.64
C ARG A 103 -1.93 -0.62 -0.57
N TYR A 104 -0.87 -1.08 -1.20
CA TYR A 104 -0.17 -0.35 -2.25
C TYR A 104 0.09 -1.26 -3.43
N THR A 105 0.35 -0.64 -4.58
CA THR A 105 0.61 -1.36 -5.83
C THR A 105 1.78 -0.68 -6.54
N VAL A 106 2.69 -1.48 -7.10
CA VAL A 106 3.80 -0.98 -7.90
C VAL A 106 3.29 -0.56 -9.27
N VAL A 107 3.73 0.62 -9.74
CA VAL A 107 3.39 1.10 -11.08
C VAL A 107 4.34 0.44 -12.09
N ARG A 108 3.78 -0.34 -13.03
CA ARG A 108 4.56 -1.03 -14.07
C ARG A 108 4.89 -0.06 -15.20
N GLY A 109 6.04 -0.29 -15.81
CA GLY A 109 6.48 0.52 -16.95
C GLY A 109 7.21 1.80 -16.58
N THR A 110 7.55 1.99 -15.31
CA THR A 110 8.31 3.14 -14.83
C THR A 110 9.51 2.69 -13.99
N LEU A 111 10.55 3.50 -13.99
CA LEU A 111 11.77 3.23 -13.21
C LEU A 111 12.29 1.81 -13.53
N ASP A 112 12.61 1.01 -12.51
CA ASP A 112 13.13 -0.35 -12.71
C ASP A 112 12.05 -1.39 -12.98
N ALA A 113 10.78 -1.05 -12.82
CA ALA A 113 9.69 -1.97 -13.09
C ALA A 113 9.33 -1.92 -14.57
N ALA A 114 9.69 -2.96 -15.31
CA ALA A 114 9.34 -3.07 -16.73
C ALA A 114 7.83 -3.20 -16.91
N GLY A 115 7.33 -2.77 -18.08
CA GLY A 115 5.94 -2.98 -18.42
C GLY A 115 5.62 -4.47 -18.58
N VAL A 116 4.33 -4.80 -18.57
CA VAL A 116 3.89 -6.19 -18.72
C VAL A 116 4.14 -6.63 -20.16
N SER A 117 4.90 -7.69 -20.35
CA SER A 117 5.17 -8.27 -21.68
C SER A 117 4.08 -9.29 -22.06
N ASP A 118 4.00 -9.59 -23.33
CA ASP A 118 3.06 -10.60 -23.87
C ASP A 118 1.58 -10.25 -23.62
N ARG A 119 1.29 -9.00 -23.73
CA ARG A 119 -0.05 -8.51 -23.42
C ARG A 119 -0.77 -7.97 -24.63
#